data_4a5e2d200eebe9e24d7076341144e60a
#
_entry.id   4a5e2d200eebe9e24d7076341144e60a
#
_cell.length_a   1.000
_cell.length_b   1.000
_cell.length_c   1.000
_cell.angle_alpha   90.00
_cell.angle_beta   90.00
_cell.angle_gamma   90.00
#
_symmetry.space_group_name_H-M   'P 1'
#
loop_
_entity.id
_entity.type
_entity.pdbx_description
1 polymer ?
#
loop_
_entity_poly.entity_id
_entity_poly.type
_entity_poly.pdbx_seq_one_letter_code
_entity_poly.pdbx_strand_id
1 'polypeptide(L)'
;MMSHRLRLTLAVLFLTSATAAAQAGSSGTRPAAQQPWVARSNENATVLIQVIARFEPEAASQVGAEGFDGQIADMKPGVNERSRQATRGAIEELKRRLAQEKDPLIRQDLEILIKTAYDNIRGSLLSEKFDVPYFNLPRNLFLGIRSLLDDQVPAERRKAALVRLRRYAGMEPGYEPIVKLAEDRTRERLTQPGLLGPVKDEVEKDLNNSALFVNGMGQLLQKYKIQGYEKPYAELKRHLAQYDEFVRTEILPRARTDFRLPPEEYAFDLEQVGVDVPPDELAVKAHAAFDDIQKQMRKLAPQVAKQHGWNLTDYRDVIRELKKDQLVGEAILPHYQARLKEIEGIIRKQRLVTLPSRPARIRLASAAESANVPAPNMRPPRFIGNTGEQGEFVLPLNIPAPPGSKQATQKLDDFTYSASSWTIIAHEARPGHELQFAAMMERGVSIPRAVFAFNSTNVEGWGLYAEAITLPYMPPDGQFISLQFRLMRAARAFLDPELQSGKVTKEQALKVLKDDVVLSDAMANQEVERYTFLAPGQATSYFYGFNRLIRLREEVEKAQGKKFDQQKFHDFVLGQGLLPPELLRKAVLEDFVGRKQD
;
A
#
# COMPACT_ATOMS: atom_id res chain seq x y z
N MET A 1 16.98 -5.89 -2.70
CA MET A 1 15.74 -6.68 -2.91
C MET A 1 15.66 -7.67 -1.76
N MET A 2 15.01 -7.24 -0.69
CA MET A 2 14.71 -8.09 0.47
C MET A 2 13.66 -9.12 0.04
N SER A 3 13.54 -10.24 0.77
CA SER A 3 12.49 -11.22 0.54
C SER A 3 11.11 -10.53 0.54
N HIS A 4 10.11 -11.11 -0.10
CA HIS A 4 8.79 -10.52 -0.28
C HIS A 4 8.15 -10.00 1.02
N ARG A 5 8.49 -10.58 2.16
CA ARG A 5 7.96 -10.31 3.49
C ARG A 5 8.55 -9.09 4.20
N LEU A 6 9.83 -8.77 3.99
CA LEU A 6 10.45 -7.58 4.57
C LEU A 6 10.01 -6.27 3.89
N ARG A 7 9.25 -6.35 2.79
CA ARG A 7 8.73 -5.23 2.03
C ARG A 7 7.46 -4.61 2.62
N LEU A 8 6.82 -5.20 3.63
CA LEU A 8 5.60 -4.64 4.20
C LEU A 8 5.82 -3.23 4.77
N THR A 9 6.98 -2.91 5.28
CA THR A 9 7.28 -1.58 5.84
C THR A 9 7.55 -0.51 4.76
N LEU A 10 7.98 -0.90 3.56
CA LEU A 10 8.18 0.01 2.41
C LEU A 10 7.26 -0.31 1.21
N ALA A 11 6.71 -1.51 1.10
CA ALA A 11 6.02 -2.01 -0.09
C ALA A 11 4.56 -1.57 -0.25
N VAL A 12 3.90 -1.07 0.80
CA VAL A 12 2.56 -0.46 0.69
C VAL A 12 2.61 0.90 -0.03
N LEU A 13 3.80 1.48 -0.21
CA LEU A 13 4.05 2.70 -1.01
C LEU A 13 4.21 2.45 -2.53
N PHE A 14 4.04 1.22 -3.02
CA PHE A 14 4.37 0.83 -4.39
C PHE A 14 3.16 0.67 -5.30
N LEU A 15 2.57 1.79 -5.75
CA LEU A 15 1.62 1.75 -6.85
C LEU A 15 1.69 2.98 -7.77
N THR A 16 1.70 2.77 -8.94
CA THR A 16 2.29 3.24 -10.19
C THR A 16 1.33 3.95 -11.15
N SER A 17 1.81 4.87 -11.96
CA SER A 17 1.12 5.80 -12.86
C SER A 17 1.21 5.49 -14.36
N ALA A 18 0.30 5.99 -15.16
CA ALA A 18 0.52 6.58 -16.49
C ALA A 18 -0.68 7.37 -17.03
N THR A 19 -0.46 8.45 -17.50
CA THR A 19 -0.67 9.43 -18.58
C THR A 19 -2.02 10.03 -18.88
N ALA A 20 -2.05 11.37 -18.94
CA ALA A 20 -2.43 12.18 -20.12
C ALA A 20 -2.06 13.64 -19.87
N ALA A 21 -1.46 14.27 -20.86
CA ALA A 21 -1.06 15.66 -20.84
C ALA A 21 -2.27 16.60 -20.96
N ALA A 22 -2.36 17.60 -20.07
CA ALA A 22 -3.03 18.86 -20.37
C ALA A 22 -2.29 19.98 -19.63
N GLN A 23 -1.78 20.93 -20.39
CA GLN A 23 -1.19 22.16 -19.89
C GLN A 23 -2.23 22.96 -19.10
N ALA A 24 -1.94 23.27 -17.86
CA ALA A 24 -2.59 24.38 -17.15
C ALA A 24 -1.54 25.05 -16.27
N GLY A 25 -1.49 26.39 -16.37
CA GLY A 25 -0.49 27.24 -15.78
C GLY A 25 -0.35 27.09 -14.27
N SER A 26 0.89 27.07 -13.83
CA SER A 26 1.29 26.97 -12.43
C SER A 26 1.11 28.29 -11.70
N SER A 27 0.06 28.40 -10.90
CA SER A 27 0.07 29.30 -9.75
C SER A 27 0.60 28.48 -8.55
N GLY A 28 1.91 28.42 -8.43
CA GLY A 28 2.57 27.74 -7.32
C GLY A 28 2.35 28.50 -6.02
N THR A 29 1.48 27.98 -5.16
CA THR A 29 1.53 28.33 -3.73
C THR A 29 2.83 27.80 -3.16
N ARG A 30 3.66 28.70 -2.60
CA ARG A 30 4.87 28.30 -1.84
C ARG A 30 4.47 27.29 -0.76
N PRO A 31 5.22 26.18 -0.60
CA PRO A 31 5.06 25.32 0.58
C PRO A 31 5.11 26.20 1.83
N ALA A 32 4.29 25.89 2.83
CA ALA A 32 4.38 26.54 4.13
C ALA A 32 5.85 26.45 4.58
N ALA A 33 6.39 27.55 5.15
CA ALA A 33 7.79 27.55 5.60
C ALA A 33 7.98 26.37 6.55
N GLN A 34 8.86 25.46 6.18
CA GLN A 34 9.12 24.24 6.95
C GLN A 34 9.57 24.62 8.37
N GLN A 35 8.91 24.10 9.39
CA GLN A 35 9.27 24.40 10.77
C GLN A 35 10.71 23.97 11.04
N PRO A 36 11.52 24.73 11.80
CA PRO A 36 12.95 24.44 11.99
C PRO A 36 13.25 23.04 12.54
N TRP A 37 12.37 22.48 13.40
CA TRP A 37 12.54 21.13 13.93
C TRP A 37 12.36 20.06 12.85
N VAL A 38 11.51 20.28 11.86
CA VAL A 38 11.28 19.35 10.74
C VAL A 38 12.52 19.22 9.88
N ALA A 39 13.22 20.33 9.59
CA ALA A 39 14.45 20.29 8.82
C ALA A 39 15.53 19.44 9.52
N ARG A 40 15.71 19.64 10.83
CA ARG A 40 16.66 18.86 11.65
C ARG A 40 16.25 17.38 11.75
N SER A 41 14.96 17.11 11.86
CA SER A 41 14.42 15.74 11.87
C SER A 41 14.68 15.05 10.52
N ASN A 42 14.47 15.73 9.41
CA ASN A 42 14.75 15.21 8.07
C ASN A 42 16.24 14.94 7.85
N GLU A 43 17.13 15.77 8.42
CA GLU A 43 18.59 15.52 8.43
C GLU A 43 18.92 14.21 9.18
N ASN A 44 18.24 13.92 10.29
CA ASN A 44 18.41 12.65 11.00
C ASN A 44 17.95 11.45 10.16
N ALA A 45 16.89 11.59 9.37
CA ALA A 45 16.40 10.53 8.49
C ALA A 45 17.41 10.13 7.41
N THR A 46 18.30 11.05 6.99
CA THR A 46 19.32 10.76 5.97
C THR A 46 20.24 9.60 6.37
N VAL A 47 20.45 9.38 7.67
CA VAL A 47 21.27 8.26 8.18
C VAL A 47 20.71 6.91 7.71
N LEU A 48 19.39 6.68 7.83
CA LEU A 48 18.78 5.44 7.34
C LEU A 48 18.56 5.44 5.83
N ILE A 49 18.22 6.58 5.23
CA ILE A 49 18.06 6.70 3.78
C ILE A 49 19.35 6.26 3.07
N GLN A 50 20.51 6.64 3.57
CA GLN A 50 21.82 6.25 3.01
C GLN A 50 22.06 4.73 3.11
N VAL A 51 21.66 4.10 4.21
CA VAL A 51 21.73 2.63 4.36
C VAL A 51 20.80 1.95 3.35
N ILE A 52 19.53 2.36 3.27
CA ILE A 52 18.56 1.81 2.32
C ILE A 52 19.08 2.01 0.89
N ALA A 53 19.50 3.21 0.54
CA ALA A 53 19.97 3.55 -0.80
C ALA A 53 21.22 2.74 -1.23
N ARG A 54 22.05 2.32 -0.29
CA ARG A 54 23.21 1.48 -0.56
C ARG A 54 22.82 0.06 -1.01
N PHE A 55 21.77 -0.52 -0.43
CA PHE A 55 21.38 -1.90 -0.66
C PHE A 55 20.12 -2.04 -1.54
N GLU A 56 19.23 -1.06 -1.47
CA GLU A 56 17.96 -1.00 -2.21
C GLU A 56 17.73 0.39 -2.83
N PRO A 57 18.59 0.81 -3.76
CA PRO A 57 18.54 2.16 -4.32
C PRO A 57 17.24 2.46 -5.09
N GLU A 58 16.57 1.43 -5.62
CA GLU A 58 15.25 1.61 -6.26
C GLU A 58 14.22 2.14 -5.25
N ALA A 59 14.22 1.63 -4.02
CA ALA A 59 13.32 2.10 -2.96
C ALA A 59 13.65 3.54 -2.56
N ALA A 60 14.93 3.88 -2.39
CA ALA A 60 15.36 5.24 -2.10
C ALA A 60 15.01 6.23 -3.23
N SER A 61 15.23 5.85 -4.49
CA SER A 61 14.85 6.63 -5.67
C SER A 61 13.36 6.89 -5.74
N GLN A 62 12.55 5.91 -5.34
CA GLN A 62 11.09 6.01 -5.39
C GLN A 62 10.54 7.01 -4.37
N VAL A 63 11.06 7.04 -3.14
CA VAL A 63 10.67 8.07 -2.16
C VAL A 63 11.24 9.45 -2.48
N GLY A 64 12.08 9.55 -3.53
CA GLY A 64 12.59 10.80 -4.07
C GLY A 64 14.05 11.12 -3.67
N ALA A 65 14.76 10.22 -2.99
CA ALA A 65 16.18 10.44 -2.68
C ALA A 65 17.01 10.59 -3.97
N GLU A 66 17.83 11.62 -4.02
CA GLU A 66 18.65 11.95 -5.19
C GLU A 66 19.93 11.13 -5.25
N GLY A 67 20.47 10.94 -6.47
CA GLY A 67 21.77 10.26 -6.68
C GLY A 67 21.68 8.74 -6.83
N PHE A 68 20.50 8.13 -6.67
CA PHE A 68 20.32 6.67 -6.71
C PHE A 68 19.54 6.16 -7.93
N ASP A 69 19.10 7.05 -8.80
CA ASP A 69 18.21 6.73 -9.92
C ASP A 69 18.78 5.68 -10.91
N GLY A 70 20.08 5.72 -11.15
CA GLY A 70 20.72 4.72 -12.00
C GLY A 70 21.18 3.46 -11.27
N GLN A 71 21.12 3.42 -9.94
CA GLN A 71 21.62 2.30 -9.14
C GLN A 71 20.61 1.14 -9.13
N ILE A 72 21.13 -0.07 -8.81
CA ILE A 72 20.32 -1.30 -8.68
C ILE A 72 20.62 -2.00 -7.37
N ALA A 73 19.68 -2.83 -6.90
CA ALA A 73 19.79 -3.55 -5.65
C ALA A 73 21.08 -4.40 -5.56
N ASP A 74 21.72 -4.37 -4.39
CA ASP A 74 22.82 -5.27 -4.09
C ASP A 74 22.29 -6.70 -3.87
N MET A 75 22.65 -7.61 -4.76
CA MET A 75 22.32 -9.04 -4.66
C MET A 75 23.58 -9.92 -4.53
N LYS A 76 24.74 -9.32 -4.24
CA LYS A 76 26.01 -10.07 -4.09
C LYS A 76 25.99 -10.93 -2.82
N PRO A 77 26.79 -12.02 -2.78
CA PRO A 77 26.88 -12.89 -1.62
C PRO A 77 27.07 -12.13 -0.30
N GLY A 78 26.44 -12.57 0.78
CA GLY A 78 26.54 -11.97 2.11
C GLY A 78 25.85 -10.61 2.27
N VAL A 79 25.00 -10.18 1.34
CA VAL A 79 24.32 -8.87 1.40
C VAL A 79 23.51 -8.67 2.67
N ASN A 80 22.84 -9.71 3.19
CA ASN A 80 22.06 -9.61 4.43
C ASN A 80 22.91 -9.17 5.61
N GLU A 81 24.09 -9.79 5.80
CA GLU A 81 24.97 -9.41 6.92
C GLU A 81 25.60 -8.02 6.70
N ARG A 82 26.02 -7.69 5.45
CA ARG A 82 26.50 -6.34 5.14
C ARG A 82 25.44 -5.27 5.42
N SER A 83 24.19 -5.54 5.07
CA SER A 83 23.05 -4.63 5.34
C SER A 83 22.80 -4.49 6.84
N ARG A 84 22.75 -5.61 7.58
CA ARG A 84 22.58 -5.58 9.04
C ARG A 84 23.73 -4.83 9.73
N GLN A 85 24.96 -5.02 9.29
CA GLN A 85 26.11 -4.30 9.85
C GLN A 85 26.02 -2.79 9.60
N ALA A 86 25.67 -2.37 8.38
CA ALA A 86 25.45 -0.96 8.06
C ALA A 86 24.29 -0.38 8.90
N THR A 87 23.20 -1.15 9.08
CA THR A 87 22.06 -0.74 9.91
C THR A 87 22.45 -0.60 11.39
N ARG A 88 23.28 -1.50 11.95
CA ARG A 88 23.82 -1.35 13.31
C ARG A 88 24.63 -0.06 13.46
N GLY A 89 25.48 0.27 12.48
CA GLY A 89 26.22 1.54 12.47
C GLY A 89 25.29 2.76 12.48
N ALA A 90 24.21 2.71 11.69
CA ALA A 90 23.18 3.75 11.69
C ALA A 90 22.46 3.87 13.06
N ILE A 91 22.14 2.76 13.70
CA ILE A 91 21.55 2.76 15.05
C ILE A 91 22.44 3.47 16.06
N GLU A 92 23.73 3.18 16.07
CA GLU A 92 24.66 3.83 17.02
C GLU A 92 24.78 5.33 16.75
N GLU A 93 24.81 5.76 15.50
CA GLU A 93 24.79 7.19 15.15
C GLU A 93 23.48 7.87 15.60
N LEU A 94 22.32 7.25 15.34
CA LEU A 94 21.02 7.80 15.74
C LEU A 94 20.89 7.88 17.26
N LYS A 95 21.37 6.88 18.01
CA LYS A 95 21.41 6.90 19.49
C LYS A 95 22.29 8.02 20.02
N ARG A 96 23.45 8.24 19.40
CA ARG A 96 24.35 9.35 19.77
C ARG A 96 23.65 10.71 19.60
N ARG A 97 22.91 10.90 18.50
CA ARG A 97 22.10 12.10 18.26
C ARG A 97 20.97 12.23 19.27
N LEU A 98 20.26 11.14 19.57
CA LEU A 98 19.17 11.12 20.54
C LEU A 98 19.62 11.52 21.95
N ALA A 99 20.82 11.10 22.36
CA ALA A 99 21.38 11.44 23.67
C ALA A 99 21.66 12.94 23.83
N GLN A 100 21.90 13.66 22.74
CA GLN A 100 22.19 15.10 22.72
C GLN A 100 20.96 15.97 22.42
N GLU A 101 19.89 15.38 21.86
CA GLU A 101 18.71 16.12 21.43
C GLU A 101 17.80 16.48 22.63
N LYS A 102 17.33 17.73 22.64
CA LYS A 102 16.43 18.27 23.69
C LYS A 102 15.01 18.51 23.21
N ASP A 103 14.82 18.72 21.91
CA ASP A 103 13.49 18.96 21.33
C ASP A 103 12.67 17.64 21.35
N PRO A 104 11.51 17.60 22.04
CA PRO A 104 10.73 16.38 22.20
C PRO A 104 10.21 15.82 20.88
N LEU A 105 9.93 16.67 19.87
CA LEU A 105 9.45 16.22 18.55
C LEU A 105 10.57 15.52 17.78
N ILE A 106 11.80 16.08 17.81
CA ILE A 106 12.95 15.47 17.15
C ILE A 106 13.38 14.19 17.88
N ARG A 107 13.28 14.17 19.22
CA ARG A 107 13.53 12.93 20.00
C ARG A 107 12.60 11.82 19.59
N GLN A 108 11.29 12.09 19.47
CA GLN A 108 10.30 11.11 19.01
C GLN A 108 10.64 10.61 17.59
N ASP A 109 11.04 11.50 16.70
CA ASP A 109 11.41 11.14 15.33
C ASP A 109 12.70 10.29 15.28
N LEU A 110 13.67 10.56 16.13
CA LEU A 110 14.88 9.72 16.30
C LEU A 110 14.51 8.32 16.85
N GLU A 111 13.60 8.23 17.81
CA GLU A 111 13.08 6.96 18.34
C GLU A 111 12.38 6.13 17.26
N ILE A 112 11.60 6.77 16.38
CA ILE A 112 10.98 6.14 15.21
C ILE A 112 12.05 5.56 14.28
N LEU A 113 13.07 6.33 13.93
CA LEU A 113 14.16 5.88 13.07
C LEU A 113 14.92 4.69 13.68
N ILE A 114 15.24 4.76 14.98
CA ILE A 114 15.93 3.69 15.71
C ILE A 114 15.08 2.42 15.74
N LYS A 115 13.77 2.54 16.04
CA LYS A 115 12.84 1.39 16.01
C LYS A 115 12.80 0.75 14.63
N THR A 116 12.62 1.54 13.58
CA THR A 116 12.59 1.03 12.20
C THR A 116 13.89 0.29 11.84
N ALA A 117 15.04 0.81 12.28
CA ALA A 117 16.32 0.16 12.05
C ALA A 117 16.44 -1.20 12.77
N TYR A 118 15.95 -1.30 14.01
CA TYR A 118 15.88 -2.59 14.73
C TYR A 118 14.91 -3.56 14.07
N ASP A 119 13.75 -3.09 13.63
CA ASP A 119 12.76 -3.92 12.94
C ASP A 119 13.33 -4.49 11.62
N ASN A 120 14.09 -3.69 10.87
CA ASN A 120 14.77 -4.14 9.65
C ASN A 120 15.79 -5.26 9.95
N ILE A 121 16.56 -5.15 11.03
CA ILE A 121 17.48 -6.22 11.45
C ILE A 121 16.70 -7.47 11.84
N ARG A 122 15.66 -7.34 12.67
CA ARG A 122 14.83 -8.46 13.14
C ARG A 122 14.16 -9.19 11.98
N GLY A 123 13.55 -8.47 11.05
CA GLY A 123 12.93 -9.05 9.86
C GLY A 123 13.94 -9.76 8.96
N SER A 124 15.15 -9.20 8.78
CA SER A 124 16.23 -9.87 8.06
C SER A 124 16.66 -11.19 8.71
N LEU A 125 16.73 -11.23 10.05
CA LEU A 125 17.07 -12.44 10.81
C LEU A 125 15.96 -13.50 10.73
N LEU A 126 14.68 -13.10 10.81
CA LEU A 126 13.53 -13.99 10.67
C LEU A 126 13.50 -14.65 9.28
N SER A 127 13.64 -13.85 8.23
CA SER A 127 13.71 -14.37 6.86
C SER A 127 14.92 -15.29 6.66
N GLU A 128 16.05 -15.00 7.29
CA GLU A 128 17.22 -15.88 7.25
C GLU A 128 17.01 -17.17 8.04
N LYS A 129 16.23 -17.14 9.12
CA LYS A 129 15.90 -18.30 9.96
C LYS A 129 14.94 -19.26 9.26
N PHE A 130 13.97 -18.74 8.51
CA PHE A 130 12.84 -19.53 8.04
C PHE A 130 12.78 -19.73 6.52
N ASP A 131 13.29 -18.78 5.70
CA ASP A 131 12.97 -18.77 4.28
C ASP A 131 14.15 -19.16 3.36
N VAL A 132 13.81 -19.86 2.30
CA VAL A 132 14.62 -19.88 1.07
C VAL A 132 14.37 -18.56 0.33
N PRO A 133 15.41 -17.77 -0.03
CA PRO A 133 15.23 -16.55 -0.79
C PRO A 133 14.55 -16.81 -2.14
N TYR A 134 13.42 -16.14 -2.40
CA TYR A 134 12.71 -16.16 -3.66
C TYR A 134 12.42 -14.74 -4.11
N PHE A 135 12.52 -14.45 -5.40
CA PHE A 135 12.37 -13.12 -5.96
C PHE A 135 11.46 -13.13 -7.19
N ASN A 136 10.37 -12.36 -7.15
CA ASN A 136 9.64 -12.04 -8.38
C ASN A 136 10.42 -10.98 -9.17
N LEU A 137 11.46 -11.40 -9.88
CA LEU A 137 12.33 -10.47 -10.62
C LEU A 137 11.58 -9.68 -11.68
N PRO A 138 10.73 -10.27 -12.56
CA PRO A 138 10.03 -9.52 -13.58
C PRO A 138 9.24 -8.34 -13.01
N ARG A 139 8.48 -8.57 -11.93
CA ARG A 139 7.73 -7.54 -11.22
C ARG A 139 8.65 -6.48 -10.61
N ASN A 140 9.70 -6.90 -9.93
CA ASN A 140 10.61 -6.00 -9.22
C ASN A 140 11.34 -5.06 -10.16
N LEU A 141 11.81 -5.58 -11.30
CA LEU A 141 12.51 -4.78 -12.30
C LEU A 141 11.56 -3.84 -13.04
N PHE A 142 10.33 -4.30 -13.33
CA PHE A 142 9.28 -3.43 -13.85
C PHE A 142 9.04 -2.24 -12.91
N LEU A 143 8.86 -2.48 -11.61
CA LEU A 143 8.65 -1.43 -10.63
C LEU A 143 9.88 -0.49 -10.52
N GLY A 144 11.08 -1.05 -10.59
CA GLY A 144 12.33 -0.26 -10.60
C GLY A 144 12.44 0.68 -11.80
N ILE A 145 12.14 0.22 -13.01
CA ILE A 145 12.12 1.07 -14.23
C ILE A 145 11.00 2.09 -14.16
N ARG A 146 9.83 1.64 -13.73
CA ARG A 146 8.65 2.48 -13.67
C ARG A 146 8.77 3.61 -12.65
N SER A 147 9.48 3.44 -11.52
CA SER A 147 9.74 4.51 -10.56
C SER A 147 10.44 5.74 -11.18
N LEU A 148 11.07 5.57 -12.33
CA LEU A 148 11.74 6.62 -13.10
C LEU A 148 10.92 7.08 -14.30
N LEU A 149 10.11 6.20 -14.90
CA LEU A 149 9.35 6.46 -16.11
C LEU A 149 7.88 6.75 -15.78
N ASP A 150 7.66 7.97 -15.32
CA ASP A 150 6.37 8.51 -14.90
C ASP A 150 6.23 9.95 -15.38
N ASP A 151 4.99 10.41 -15.65
CA ASP A 151 4.74 11.77 -16.12
C ASP A 151 5.12 12.83 -15.08
N GLN A 152 5.00 12.49 -13.80
CA GLN A 152 5.35 13.38 -12.69
C GLN A 152 6.85 13.32 -12.31
N VAL A 153 7.64 12.38 -12.89
CA VAL A 153 9.09 12.35 -12.70
C VAL A 153 9.74 13.37 -13.62
N PRO A 154 10.63 14.25 -13.14
CA PRO A 154 11.37 15.21 -13.98
C PRO A 154 12.13 14.51 -15.12
N ALA A 155 12.14 15.12 -16.30
CA ALA A 155 12.75 14.55 -17.50
C ALA A 155 14.22 14.16 -17.29
N GLU A 156 14.97 14.94 -16.50
CA GLU A 156 16.39 14.67 -16.19
C GLU A 156 16.54 13.33 -15.43
N ARG A 157 15.66 13.05 -14.48
CA ARG A 157 15.69 11.79 -13.73
C ARG A 157 15.30 10.59 -14.60
N ARG A 158 14.39 10.78 -15.58
CA ARG A 158 13.98 9.70 -16.51
C ARG A 158 15.14 9.13 -17.31
N LYS A 159 16.17 9.93 -17.61
CA LYS A 159 17.38 9.50 -18.31
C LYS A 159 18.11 8.36 -17.59
N ALA A 160 18.03 8.31 -16.28
CA ALA A 160 18.65 7.25 -15.48
C ALA A 160 18.01 5.86 -15.71
N ALA A 161 16.82 5.78 -16.28
CA ALA A 161 16.18 4.50 -16.61
C ALA A 161 17.01 3.64 -17.56
N LEU A 162 17.70 4.25 -18.54
CA LEU A 162 18.62 3.53 -19.42
C LEU A 162 19.80 2.94 -18.66
N VAL A 163 20.39 3.73 -17.79
CA VAL A 163 21.54 3.28 -16.97
C VAL A 163 21.12 2.11 -16.07
N ARG A 164 19.97 2.23 -15.40
CA ARG A 164 19.40 1.17 -14.55
C ARG A 164 19.12 -0.09 -15.37
N LEU A 165 18.53 0.03 -16.56
CA LEU A 165 18.26 -1.08 -17.47
C LEU A 165 19.55 -1.80 -17.89
N ARG A 166 20.60 -1.04 -18.26
CA ARG A 166 21.91 -1.61 -18.62
C ARG A 166 22.54 -2.37 -17.46
N ARG A 167 22.42 -1.86 -16.24
CA ARG A 167 22.92 -2.52 -15.02
C ARG A 167 22.14 -3.81 -14.72
N TYR A 168 20.82 -3.81 -14.87
CA TYR A 168 20.02 -5.03 -14.74
C TYR A 168 20.44 -6.11 -15.75
N ALA A 169 20.74 -5.71 -16.98
CA ALA A 169 21.21 -6.60 -18.03
C ALA A 169 22.68 -7.03 -17.89
N GLY A 170 23.44 -6.47 -16.93
CA GLY A 170 24.88 -6.75 -16.78
C GLY A 170 25.73 -6.11 -17.89
N MET A 171 25.26 -5.05 -18.53
CA MET A 171 25.92 -4.38 -19.66
C MET A 171 26.72 -3.12 -19.25
N GLU A 172 26.82 -2.85 -17.97
CA GLU A 172 27.68 -1.80 -17.42
C GLU A 172 28.93 -2.41 -16.76
N PRO A 173 30.11 -1.79 -16.89
CA PRO A 173 31.32 -2.27 -16.23
C PRO A 173 31.12 -2.44 -14.71
N GLY A 174 31.51 -3.58 -14.16
CA GLY A 174 31.38 -3.89 -12.72
C GLY A 174 30.00 -4.41 -12.29
N TYR A 175 29.08 -4.63 -13.23
CA TYR A 175 27.76 -5.21 -13.00
C TYR A 175 27.63 -6.57 -13.68
N GLU A 176 27.22 -7.58 -12.92
CA GLU A 176 26.74 -8.85 -13.46
C GLU A 176 25.22 -8.76 -13.72
N PRO A 177 24.67 -9.62 -14.62
CA PRO A 177 23.23 -9.71 -14.80
C PRO A 177 22.53 -9.96 -13.47
N ILE A 178 21.50 -9.16 -13.16
CA ILE A 178 20.77 -9.25 -11.90
C ILE A 178 20.10 -10.63 -11.73
N VAL A 179 19.73 -11.27 -12.84
CA VAL A 179 19.16 -12.62 -12.87
C VAL A 179 20.15 -13.63 -12.29
N LYS A 180 21.39 -13.61 -12.76
CA LYS A 180 22.45 -14.52 -12.24
C LYS A 180 22.63 -14.33 -10.74
N LEU A 181 22.71 -13.10 -10.27
CA LEU A 181 22.87 -12.81 -8.84
C LEU A 181 21.67 -13.30 -8.01
N ALA A 182 20.44 -13.18 -8.54
CA ALA A 182 19.24 -13.68 -7.88
C ALA A 182 19.22 -15.21 -7.79
N GLU A 183 19.58 -15.90 -8.87
CA GLU A 183 19.72 -17.36 -8.87
C GLU A 183 20.76 -17.84 -7.87
N ASP A 184 21.96 -17.23 -7.88
CA ASP A 184 23.03 -17.55 -6.94
C ASP A 184 22.57 -17.38 -5.48
N ARG A 185 21.87 -16.27 -5.18
CA ARG A 185 21.28 -16.00 -3.85
C ARG A 185 20.28 -17.08 -3.41
N THR A 186 19.45 -17.56 -4.32
CA THR A 186 18.51 -18.63 -4.02
C THR A 186 19.25 -19.95 -3.79
N ARG A 187 20.20 -20.30 -4.69
CA ARG A 187 20.97 -21.55 -4.59
C ARG A 187 21.82 -21.66 -3.33
N GLU A 188 22.36 -20.52 -2.80
CA GLU A 188 23.10 -20.50 -1.53
C GLU A 188 22.33 -21.17 -0.39
N ARG A 189 21.00 -21.12 -0.41
CA ARG A 189 20.16 -21.60 0.69
C ARG A 189 19.16 -22.70 0.30
N LEU A 190 19.03 -23.00 -0.98
CA LEU A 190 18.01 -23.90 -1.52
C LEU A 190 18.07 -25.31 -0.93
N THR A 191 19.25 -25.76 -0.55
CA THR A 191 19.51 -27.10 0.01
C THR A 191 19.65 -27.12 1.52
N GLN A 192 19.51 -25.98 2.20
CA GLN A 192 19.60 -25.93 3.66
C GLN A 192 18.36 -26.59 4.29
N PRO A 193 18.53 -27.57 5.16
CA PRO A 193 17.40 -28.25 5.78
C PRO A 193 16.64 -27.32 6.72
N GLY A 194 15.32 -27.49 6.79
CA GLY A 194 14.44 -26.75 7.69
C GLY A 194 13.98 -25.39 7.17
N LEU A 195 14.47 -24.94 6.01
CA LEU A 195 13.97 -23.71 5.39
C LEU A 195 12.69 -23.97 4.59
N LEU A 196 11.80 -22.98 4.63
CA LEU A 196 10.54 -22.97 3.89
C LEU A 196 10.77 -22.41 2.47
N GLY A 197 10.36 -23.16 1.47
CA GLY A 197 10.23 -22.64 0.11
C GLY A 197 9.08 -21.64 0.00
N PRO A 198 9.01 -20.88 -1.11
CA PRO A 198 7.87 -20.01 -1.38
C PRO A 198 6.56 -20.82 -1.48
N VAL A 199 5.43 -20.14 -1.35
CA VAL A 199 4.12 -20.77 -1.54
C VAL A 199 3.92 -21.11 -3.02
N LYS A 200 3.42 -22.31 -3.31
CA LYS A 200 3.23 -22.78 -4.69
C LYS A 200 2.34 -21.84 -5.52
N ASP A 201 1.21 -21.43 -4.95
CA ASP A 201 0.26 -20.53 -5.61
C ASP A 201 0.92 -19.17 -5.94
N GLU A 202 1.82 -18.67 -5.08
CA GLU A 202 2.61 -17.45 -5.33
C GLU A 202 3.53 -17.64 -6.53
N VAL A 203 4.31 -18.71 -6.57
CA VAL A 203 5.25 -19.00 -7.66
C VAL A 203 4.52 -19.16 -9.00
N GLU A 204 3.40 -19.90 -9.01
CA GLU A 204 2.58 -20.08 -10.21
C GLU A 204 1.99 -18.76 -10.71
N LYS A 205 1.49 -17.91 -9.80
CA LYS A 205 0.98 -16.58 -10.14
C LYS A 205 2.08 -15.68 -10.69
N ASP A 206 3.26 -15.68 -10.11
CA ASP A 206 4.40 -14.89 -10.54
C ASP A 206 4.87 -15.30 -11.94
N LEU A 207 4.98 -16.60 -12.22
CA LEU A 207 5.29 -17.13 -13.54
C LEU A 207 4.24 -16.75 -14.58
N ASN A 208 2.96 -16.83 -14.23
CA ASN A 208 1.86 -16.45 -15.12
C ASN A 208 1.89 -14.95 -15.47
N ASN A 209 2.30 -14.09 -14.54
CA ASN A 209 2.33 -12.64 -14.72
C ASN A 209 3.68 -12.12 -15.27
N SER A 210 4.73 -12.95 -15.36
CA SER A 210 6.07 -12.54 -15.77
C SER A 210 6.06 -11.74 -17.07
N ALA A 211 5.43 -12.28 -18.11
CA ALA A 211 5.36 -11.63 -19.42
C ALA A 211 4.63 -10.27 -19.39
N LEU A 212 3.64 -10.06 -18.50
CA LEU A 212 2.97 -8.77 -18.35
C LEU A 212 3.93 -7.69 -17.85
N PHE A 213 4.76 -8.02 -16.87
CA PHE A 213 5.75 -7.09 -16.32
C PHE A 213 6.88 -6.81 -17.32
N VAL A 214 7.39 -7.85 -17.99
CA VAL A 214 8.43 -7.70 -19.01
C VAL A 214 7.94 -6.78 -20.14
N ASN A 215 6.76 -7.05 -20.69
CA ASN A 215 6.17 -6.23 -21.75
C ASN A 215 5.85 -4.80 -21.27
N GLY A 216 5.38 -4.66 -20.04
CA GLY A 216 5.13 -3.37 -19.40
C GLY A 216 6.38 -2.48 -19.31
N MET A 217 7.56 -3.07 -19.04
CA MET A 217 8.83 -2.33 -19.10
C MET A 217 9.10 -1.80 -20.50
N GLY A 218 8.94 -2.65 -21.55
CA GLY A 218 9.12 -2.24 -22.94
C GLY A 218 8.18 -1.10 -23.34
N GLN A 219 6.91 -1.18 -22.94
CA GLN A 219 5.91 -0.14 -23.20
C GLN A 219 6.30 1.20 -22.54
N LEU A 220 6.80 1.17 -21.30
CA LEU A 220 7.28 2.37 -20.62
C LEU A 220 8.48 2.99 -21.33
N LEU A 221 9.50 2.20 -21.68
CA LEU A 221 10.69 2.67 -22.38
C LEU A 221 10.34 3.33 -23.72
N GLN A 222 9.42 2.71 -24.46
CA GLN A 222 8.89 3.26 -25.74
C GLN A 222 8.10 4.55 -25.51
N LYS A 223 7.15 4.55 -24.56
CA LYS A 223 6.30 5.70 -24.25
C LYS A 223 7.11 6.94 -23.90
N TYR A 224 8.13 6.78 -23.06
CA TYR A 224 9.00 7.90 -22.64
C TYR A 224 10.16 8.14 -23.61
N LYS A 225 10.20 7.45 -24.77
CA LYS A 225 11.17 7.64 -25.84
C LYS A 225 12.62 7.55 -25.36
N ILE A 226 12.92 6.58 -24.49
CA ILE A 226 14.26 6.36 -23.97
C ILE A 226 15.15 5.85 -25.12
N GLN A 227 16.13 6.63 -25.54
CA GLN A 227 17.00 6.27 -26.66
C GLN A 227 18.00 5.19 -26.28
N GLY A 228 18.23 4.20 -27.15
CA GLY A 228 19.24 3.15 -26.98
C GLY A 228 18.86 2.04 -25.99
N TYR A 229 17.58 1.92 -25.66
CA TYR A 229 17.08 0.89 -24.73
C TYR A 229 16.95 -0.49 -25.39
N GLU A 230 16.88 -0.57 -26.72
CA GLU A 230 16.48 -1.77 -27.45
C GLU A 230 17.41 -2.96 -27.16
N LYS A 231 18.74 -2.74 -27.23
CA LYS A 231 19.73 -3.79 -26.98
C LYS A 231 19.74 -4.25 -25.51
N PRO A 232 19.86 -3.39 -24.50
CA PRO A 232 19.82 -3.83 -23.09
C PRO A 232 18.46 -4.41 -22.69
N TYR A 233 17.35 -3.94 -23.27
CA TYR A 233 16.04 -4.54 -23.03
C TYR A 233 15.91 -5.94 -23.64
N ALA A 234 16.40 -6.16 -24.85
CA ALA A 234 16.41 -7.49 -25.48
C ALA A 234 17.24 -8.49 -24.65
N GLU A 235 18.40 -8.06 -24.16
CA GLU A 235 19.26 -8.89 -23.32
C GLU A 235 18.60 -9.20 -21.97
N LEU A 236 18.02 -8.18 -21.29
CA LEU A 236 17.29 -8.39 -20.05
C LEU A 236 16.09 -9.33 -20.24
N LYS A 237 15.35 -9.19 -21.35
CA LYS A 237 14.23 -10.07 -21.67
C LYS A 237 14.68 -11.53 -21.82
N ARG A 238 15.83 -11.77 -22.45
CA ARG A 238 16.43 -13.11 -22.57
C ARG A 238 16.80 -13.68 -21.20
N HIS A 239 17.43 -12.88 -20.34
CA HIS A 239 17.78 -13.28 -18.98
C HIS A 239 16.53 -13.60 -18.14
N LEU A 240 15.47 -12.80 -18.23
CA LEU A 240 14.24 -13.04 -17.49
C LEU A 240 13.51 -14.32 -17.95
N ALA A 241 13.57 -14.65 -19.25
CA ALA A 241 13.06 -15.93 -19.73
C ALA A 241 13.85 -17.13 -19.17
N GLN A 242 15.18 -16.99 -19.02
CA GLN A 242 16.02 -17.99 -18.32
C GLN A 242 15.68 -18.10 -16.84
N TYR A 243 15.42 -16.95 -16.19
CA TYR A 243 14.98 -16.94 -14.79
C TYR A 243 13.62 -17.63 -14.59
N ASP A 244 12.66 -17.41 -15.47
CA ASP A 244 11.38 -18.13 -15.42
C ASP A 244 11.57 -19.64 -15.54
N GLU A 245 12.54 -20.11 -16.36
CA GLU A 245 12.88 -21.53 -16.46
C GLU A 245 13.55 -22.04 -15.20
N PHE A 246 14.48 -21.29 -14.61
CA PHE A 246 15.06 -21.62 -13.31
C PHE A 246 13.98 -21.75 -12.22
N VAL A 247 13.01 -20.84 -12.19
CA VAL A 247 11.89 -20.90 -11.25
C VAL A 247 11.04 -22.14 -11.48
N ARG A 248 10.75 -22.51 -12.74
CA ARG A 248 9.98 -23.72 -13.04
C ARG A 248 10.71 -25.02 -12.65
N THR A 249 12.02 -25.07 -12.87
CA THR A 249 12.79 -26.31 -12.74
C THR A 249 13.39 -26.49 -11.35
N GLU A 250 13.79 -25.43 -10.66
CA GLU A 250 14.46 -25.52 -9.39
C GLU A 250 13.60 -25.06 -8.19
N ILE A 251 12.72 -24.06 -8.37
CA ILE A 251 11.95 -23.49 -7.27
C ILE A 251 10.57 -24.13 -7.14
N LEU A 252 9.79 -24.19 -8.22
CA LEU A 252 8.42 -24.72 -8.18
C LEU A 252 8.31 -26.15 -7.65
N PRO A 253 9.23 -27.09 -7.95
CA PRO A 253 9.20 -28.44 -7.37
C PRO A 253 9.44 -28.46 -5.85
N ARG A 254 9.99 -27.39 -5.28
CA ARG A 254 10.27 -27.24 -3.84
C ARG A 254 9.31 -26.25 -3.17
N ALA A 255 8.38 -25.68 -3.92
CA ALA A 255 7.39 -24.78 -3.38
C ALA A 255 6.39 -25.52 -2.49
N ARG A 256 6.03 -24.89 -1.37
CA ARG A 256 5.14 -25.50 -0.38
C ARG A 256 3.67 -25.25 -0.70
N THR A 257 2.82 -26.21 -0.39
CA THR A 257 1.35 -26.07 -0.49
C THR A 257 0.74 -25.49 0.79
N ASP A 258 1.36 -25.73 1.95
CA ASP A 258 0.97 -25.08 3.20
C ASP A 258 1.47 -23.62 3.19
N PHE A 259 0.53 -22.67 3.11
CA PHE A 259 0.83 -21.25 3.07
C PHE A 259 1.10 -20.62 4.45
N ARG A 260 0.77 -21.34 5.54
CA ARG A 260 0.86 -20.79 6.89
C ARG A 260 2.29 -20.42 7.25
N LEU A 261 2.42 -19.23 7.85
CA LEU A 261 3.70 -18.74 8.33
C LEU A 261 4.07 -19.38 9.67
N PRO A 262 5.36 -19.51 9.98
CA PRO A 262 5.80 -19.72 11.35
C PRO A 262 5.15 -18.68 12.28
N PRO A 263 4.68 -19.07 13.48
CA PRO A 263 4.01 -18.12 14.39
C PRO A 263 4.82 -16.87 14.72
N GLU A 264 6.14 -17.00 14.81
CA GLU A 264 7.06 -15.88 15.07
C GLU A 264 7.09 -14.87 13.91
N GLU A 265 7.02 -15.34 12.65
CA GLU A 265 6.94 -14.47 11.46
C GLU A 265 5.59 -13.79 11.38
N TYR A 266 4.49 -14.53 11.53
CA TYR A 266 3.16 -13.95 11.49
C TYR A 266 2.95 -12.89 12.58
N ALA A 267 3.45 -13.15 13.80
CA ALA A 267 3.42 -12.16 14.87
C ALA A 267 4.24 -10.90 14.52
N PHE A 268 5.40 -11.08 13.89
CA PHE A 268 6.20 -9.96 13.41
C PHE A 268 5.47 -9.17 12.31
N ASP A 269 4.83 -9.85 11.36
CA ASP A 269 4.07 -9.20 10.28
C ASP A 269 2.90 -8.37 10.86
N LEU A 270 2.18 -8.87 11.87
CA LEU A 270 1.15 -8.11 12.57
C LEU A 270 1.71 -6.86 13.26
N GLU A 271 2.85 -6.98 13.94
CA GLU A 271 3.53 -5.83 14.55
C GLU A 271 3.92 -4.78 13.50
N GLN A 272 4.46 -5.23 12.34
CA GLN A 272 4.87 -4.31 11.26
C GLN A 272 3.70 -3.55 10.64
N VAL A 273 2.52 -4.14 10.58
CA VAL A 273 1.31 -3.44 10.11
C VAL A 273 0.64 -2.57 11.19
N GLY A 274 1.17 -2.59 12.41
CA GLY A 274 0.72 -1.75 13.53
C GLY A 274 -0.40 -2.37 14.38
N VAL A 275 -0.60 -3.68 14.31
CA VAL A 275 -1.56 -4.41 15.17
C VAL A 275 -0.82 -4.92 16.41
N ASP A 276 -1.19 -4.42 17.58
CA ASP A 276 -0.56 -4.67 18.89
C ASP A 276 -1.43 -5.49 19.86
N VAL A 277 -2.43 -6.20 19.32
CA VAL A 277 -3.29 -7.10 20.09
C VAL A 277 -3.17 -8.54 19.58
N PRO A 278 -3.43 -9.55 20.43
CA PRO A 278 -3.45 -10.94 20.01
C PRO A 278 -4.44 -11.18 18.85
N PRO A 279 -4.07 -11.97 17.83
CA PRO A 279 -4.92 -12.24 16.68
C PRO A 279 -6.30 -12.80 17.05
N ASP A 280 -6.36 -13.69 18.05
CA ASP A 280 -7.62 -14.30 18.51
C ASP A 280 -8.56 -13.26 19.16
N GLU A 281 -8.00 -12.31 19.93
CA GLU A 281 -8.79 -11.20 20.51
C GLU A 281 -9.36 -10.31 19.39
N LEU A 282 -8.55 -10.02 18.38
CA LEU A 282 -8.99 -9.23 17.25
C LEU A 282 -10.10 -9.95 16.46
N ALA A 283 -9.94 -11.26 16.21
CA ALA A 283 -10.92 -12.08 15.51
C ALA A 283 -12.28 -12.10 16.23
N VAL A 284 -12.31 -12.27 17.55
CA VAL A 284 -13.56 -12.22 18.34
C VAL A 284 -14.30 -10.88 18.16
N LYS A 285 -13.58 -9.76 18.23
CA LYS A 285 -14.16 -8.42 18.01
C LYS A 285 -14.65 -8.23 16.58
N ALA A 286 -13.92 -8.80 15.61
CA ALA A 286 -14.24 -8.70 14.21
C ALA A 286 -15.49 -9.52 13.84
N HIS A 287 -15.65 -10.73 14.37
CA HIS A 287 -16.88 -11.53 14.22
C HIS A 287 -18.10 -10.78 14.78
N ALA A 288 -18.00 -10.23 15.99
CA ALA A 288 -19.10 -9.47 16.58
C ALA A 288 -19.47 -8.24 15.73
N ALA A 289 -18.49 -7.53 15.18
CA ALA A 289 -18.72 -6.40 14.27
C ALA A 289 -19.31 -6.85 12.93
N PHE A 290 -18.88 -7.98 12.40
CA PHE A 290 -19.41 -8.57 11.17
C PHE A 290 -20.93 -8.85 11.31
N ASP A 291 -21.32 -9.51 12.40
CA ASP A 291 -22.72 -9.79 12.70
C ASP A 291 -23.56 -8.50 12.85
N ASP A 292 -23.00 -7.48 13.51
CA ASP A 292 -23.68 -6.21 13.71
C ASP A 292 -23.86 -5.43 12.40
N ILE A 293 -22.83 -5.40 11.55
CA ILE A 293 -22.95 -4.78 10.21
C ILE A 293 -23.98 -5.52 9.36
N GLN A 294 -24.03 -6.85 9.40
CA GLN A 294 -25.09 -7.61 8.71
C GLN A 294 -26.49 -7.23 9.19
N LYS A 295 -26.69 -7.03 10.52
CA LYS A 295 -27.98 -6.57 11.06
C LYS A 295 -28.34 -5.18 10.51
N GLN A 296 -27.38 -4.25 10.45
CA GLN A 296 -27.59 -2.92 9.87
C GLN A 296 -27.99 -3.02 8.38
N MET A 297 -27.29 -3.88 7.61
CA MET A 297 -27.60 -4.08 6.20
C MET A 297 -28.96 -4.70 5.98
N ARG A 298 -29.36 -5.71 6.78
CA ARG A 298 -30.72 -6.30 6.73
C ARG A 298 -31.82 -5.27 7.01
N LYS A 299 -31.55 -4.27 7.88
CA LYS A 299 -32.49 -3.19 8.15
C LYS A 299 -32.60 -2.19 7.00
N LEU A 300 -31.49 -1.91 6.33
CA LEU A 300 -31.42 -0.91 5.26
C LEU A 300 -31.85 -1.48 3.89
N ALA A 301 -31.63 -2.76 3.63
CA ALA A 301 -31.90 -3.41 2.35
C ALA A 301 -33.32 -3.19 1.80
N PRO A 302 -34.40 -3.35 2.59
CA PRO A 302 -35.78 -3.10 2.08
C PRO A 302 -36.02 -1.64 1.69
N GLN A 303 -35.31 -0.68 2.32
CA GLN A 303 -35.45 0.74 2.00
C GLN A 303 -34.77 1.05 0.66
N VAL A 304 -33.56 0.50 0.43
CA VAL A 304 -32.85 0.63 -0.84
C VAL A 304 -33.65 -0.04 -1.96
N ALA A 305 -34.11 -1.28 -1.75
CA ALA A 305 -34.93 -2.01 -2.73
C ALA A 305 -36.17 -1.22 -3.15
N LYS A 306 -36.88 -0.63 -2.17
CA LYS A 306 -38.09 0.18 -2.44
C LYS A 306 -37.80 1.41 -3.31
N GLN A 307 -36.65 2.07 -3.13
CA GLN A 307 -36.27 3.24 -3.95
C GLN A 307 -36.08 2.88 -5.43
N HIS A 308 -35.66 1.63 -5.70
CA HIS A 308 -35.50 1.10 -7.05
C HIS A 308 -36.74 0.37 -7.58
N GLY A 309 -37.80 0.29 -6.80
CA GLY A 309 -39.02 -0.48 -7.19
C GLY A 309 -38.84 -1.99 -7.14
N TRP A 310 -37.83 -2.50 -6.43
CA TRP A 310 -37.57 -3.94 -6.27
C TRP A 310 -38.32 -4.52 -5.08
N ASN A 311 -38.78 -5.75 -5.22
CA ASN A 311 -39.39 -6.50 -4.12
C ASN A 311 -38.37 -7.45 -3.47
N LEU A 312 -37.32 -6.86 -2.86
CA LEU A 312 -36.21 -7.56 -2.23
C LEU A 312 -36.10 -7.18 -0.76
N THR A 313 -35.75 -8.17 0.08
CA THR A 313 -35.57 -7.98 1.53
C THR A 313 -34.17 -8.46 2.01
N ASP A 314 -33.60 -9.45 1.31
CA ASP A 314 -32.25 -9.93 1.64
C ASP A 314 -31.20 -8.93 1.12
N TYR A 315 -30.32 -8.50 2.01
CA TYR A 315 -29.26 -7.54 1.68
C TYR A 315 -28.33 -8.04 0.55
N ARG A 316 -28.14 -9.36 0.45
CA ARG A 316 -27.29 -9.97 -0.57
C ARG A 316 -27.89 -9.83 -1.97
N ASP A 317 -29.20 -9.98 -2.06
CA ASP A 317 -29.90 -9.82 -3.33
C ASP A 317 -29.93 -8.34 -3.77
N VAL A 318 -30.09 -7.41 -2.81
CA VAL A 318 -30.01 -5.97 -3.09
C VAL A 318 -28.63 -5.59 -3.61
N ILE A 319 -27.53 -6.14 -3.02
CA ILE A 319 -26.17 -5.91 -3.54
C ILE A 319 -26.06 -6.44 -4.98
N ARG A 320 -26.53 -7.66 -5.25
CA ARG A 320 -26.50 -8.28 -6.60
C ARG A 320 -27.24 -7.44 -7.63
N GLU A 321 -28.39 -6.88 -7.27
CA GLU A 321 -29.12 -5.99 -8.18
C GLU A 321 -28.40 -4.66 -8.43
N LEU A 322 -27.86 -4.01 -7.39
CA LEU A 322 -27.05 -2.79 -7.54
C LEU A 322 -25.83 -3.01 -8.43
N LYS A 323 -25.18 -4.18 -8.33
CA LYS A 323 -24.03 -4.54 -9.16
C LYS A 323 -24.36 -4.73 -10.65
N LYS A 324 -25.61 -4.90 -11.03
CA LYS A 324 -25.98 -5.03 -12.46
C LYS A 324 -25.83 -3.74 -13.24
N ASP A 325 -25.91 -2.59 -12.58
CA ASP A 325 -25.76 -1.26 -13.19
C ASP A 325 -24.27 -0.90 -13.36
N GLN A 326 -23.57 -1.68 -14.18
CA GLN A 326 -22.14 -1.55 -14.43
C GLN A 326 -21.83 -0.35 -15.33
N LEU A 327 -20.92 0.50 -14.88
CA LEU A 327 -20.27 1.50 -15.72
C LEU A 327 -19.25 0.80 -16.64
N VAL A 328 -19.28 1.12 -17.93
CA VAL A 328 -18.41 0.46 -18.92
C VAL A 328 -17.58 1.45 -19.72
N GLY A 329 -16.35 1.04 -20.06
CA GLY A 329 -15.49 1.79 -20.98
C GLY A 329 -15.21 3.22 -20.52
N GLU A 330 -15.40 4.18 -21.44
CA GLU A 330 -15.08 5.58 -21.22
C GLU A 330 -15.95 6.29 -20.18
N ALA A 331 -17.10 5.72 -19.79
CA ALA A 331 -17.99 6.31 -18.79
C ALA A 331 -17.44 6.23 -17.36
N ILE A 332 -16.54 5.30 -17.07
CA ILE A 332 -16.05 5.03 -15.71
C ILE A 332 -15.26 6.22 -15.14
N LEU A 333 -14.26 6.69 -15.86
CA LEU A 333 -13.39 7.76 -15.36
C LEU A 333 -14.13 9.08 -15.12
N PRO A 334 -14.95 9.58 -16.05
CA PRO A 334 -15.77 10.79 -15.80
C PRO A 334 -16.72 10.62 -14.61
N HIS A 335 -17.32 9.45 -14.41
CA HIS A 335 -18.19 9.18 -13.28
C HIS A 335 -17.44 9.32 -11.95
N TYR A 336 -16.26 8.70 -11.83
CA TYR A 336 -15.44 8.78 -10.63
C TYR A 336 -14.94 10.23 -10.37
N GLN A 337 -14.62 10.99 -11.43
CA GLN A 337 -14.25 12.40 -11.33
C GLN A 337 -15.43 13.28 -10.86
N ALA A 338 -16.65 13.02 -11.35
CA ALA A 338 -17.85 13.69 -10.89
C ALA A 338 -18.13 13.38 -9.42
N ARG A 339 -18.03 12.12 -9.02
CA ARG A 339 -18.21 11.68 -7.63
C ARG A 339 -17.22 12.34 -6.68
N LEU A 340 -15.96 12.47 -7.08
CA LEU A 340 -14.96 13.19 -6.30
C LEU A 340 -15.38 14.64 -6.02
N LYS A 341 -15.89 15.36 -7.03
CA LYS A 341 -16.39 16.74 -6.87
C LYS A 341 -17.57 16.83 -5.92
N GLU A 342 -18.49 15.86 -5.98
CA GLU A 342 -19.64 15.78 -5.04
C GLU A 342 -19.16 15.61 -3.60
N ILE A 343 -18.25 14.68 -3.36
CA ILE A 343 -17.70 14.41 -2.01
C ILE A 343 -16.88 15.62 -1.52
N GLU A 344 -16.09 16.26 -2.36
CA GLU A 344 -15.41 17.53 -1.98
C GLU A 344 -16.41 18.63 -1.62
N GLY A 345 -17.55 18.71 -2.29
CA GLY A 345 -18.66 19.59 -1.92
C GLY A 345 -19.21 19.30 -0.52
N ILE A 346 -19.39 18.02 -0.19
CA ILE A 346 -19.81 17.55 1.14
C ILE A 346 -18.75 17.93 2.18
N ILE A 347 -17.47 17.64 1.93
CA ILE A 347 -16.36 17.95 2.85
C ILE A 347 -16.36 19.45 3.21
N ARG A 348 -16.49 20.34 2.21
CA ARG A 348 -16.54 21.80 2.43
C ARG A 348 -17.78 22.19 3.23
N LYS A 349 -18.97 21.74 2.80
CA LYS A 349 -20.26 22.12 3.43
C LYS A 349 -20.33 21.66 4.89
N GLN A 350 -19.85 20.47 5.17
CA GLN A 350 -19.92 19.87 6.52
C GLN A 350 -18.69 20.15 7.37
N ARG A 351 -17.69 20.84 6.82
CA ARG A 351 -16.43 21.14 7.50
C ARG A 351 -15.80 19.87 8.09
N LEU A 352 -15.73 18.80 7.27
CA LEU A 352 -15.22 17.52 7.74
C LEU A 352 -13.70 17.60 7.99
N VAL A 353 -12.95 18.10 7.03
CA VAL A 353 -11.49 18.25 7.06
C VAL A 353 -11.10 19.36 6.08
N THR A 354 -9.94 19.96 6.26
CA THR A 354 -9.43 20.95 5.31
C THR A 354 -8.97 20.25 4.03
N LEU A 355 -9.54 20.66 2.88
CA LEU A 355 -9.12 20.15 1.58
C LEU A 355 -7.74 20.69 1.21
N PRO A 356 -6.83 19.85 0.68
CA PRO A 356 -5.56 20.29 0.12
C PRO A 356 -5.76 21.31 -1.02
N SER A 357 -4.79 22.19 -1.19
CA SER A 357 -4.78 23.16 -2.30
C SER A 357 -4.55 22.47 -3.66
N ARG A 358 -3.86 21.33 -3.67
CA ARG A 358 -3.59 20.52 -4.85
C ARG A 358 -4.84 19.73 -5.26
N PRO A 359 -5.21 19.67 -6.56
CA PRO A 359 -6.31 18.82 -7.01
C PRO A 359 -5.93 17.33 -6.85
N ALA A 360 -6.91 16.48 -6.57
CA ALA A 360 -6.72 15.03 -6.63
C ALA A 360 -6.74 14.54 -8.08
N ARG A 361 -5.94 13.54 -8.38
CA ARG A 361 -5.85 12.90 -9.70
C ARG A 361 -6.45 11.50 -9.66
N ILE A 362 -7.31 11.21 -10.64
CA ILE A 362 -7.87 9.86 -10.85
C ILE A 362 -7.47 9.41 -12.25
N ARG A 363 -7.02 8.17 -12.38
CA ARG A 363 -6.71 7.56 -13.67
C ARG A 363 -6.94 6.05 -13.70
N LEU A 364 -7.00 5.50 -14.89
CA LEU A 364 -7.06 4.05 -15.06
C LEU A 364 -5.67 3.42 -14.93
N ALA A 365 -5.63 2.18 -14.45
CA ALA A 365 -4.41 1.37 -14.38
C ALA A 365 -4.05 0.78 -15.74
N SER A 366 -2.75 0.64 -16.04
CA SER A 366 -2.25 -0.18 -17.14
C SER A 366 -2.41 -1.68 -16.83
N ALA A 367 -2.23 -2.54 -17.82
CA ALA A 367 -2.30 -3.99 -17.63
C ALA A 367 -1.28 -4.51 -16.60
N ALA A 368 -0.03 -4.03 -16.68
CA ALA A 368 1.00 -4.42 -15.71
C ALA A 368 0.72 -3.90 -14.30
N GLU A 369 0.11 -2.72 -14.17
CA GLU A 369 -0.35 -2.19 -12.88
C GLU A 369 -1.50 -3.01 -12.32
N SER A 370 -2.49 -3.36 -13.14
CA SER A 370 -3.61 -4.20 -12.74
C SER A 370 -3.16 -5.60 -12.33
N ALA A 371 -2.13 -6.16 -12.97
CA ALA A 371 -1.53 -7.43 -12.56
C ALA A 371 -0.77 -7.32 -11.23
N ASN A 372 -0.18 -6.14 -10.96
CA ASN A 372 0.52 -5.88 -9.71
C ASN A 372 -0.44 -5.64 -8.53
N VAL A 373 -1.47 -4.79 -8.73
CA VAL A 373 -2.51 -4.50 -7.74
C VAL A 373 -3.86 -4.47 -8.44
N PRO A 374 -4.58 -5.57 -8.39
CA PRO A 374 -5.90 -5.69 -9.00
C PRO A 374 -7.03 -5.17 -8.08
N ALA A 375 -6.84 -4.00 -7.49
CA ALA A 375 -7.83 -3.30 -6.67
C ALA A 375 -7.66 -1.77 -6.82
N PRO A 376 -8.71 -0.97 -6.67
CA PRO A 376 -8.57 0.47 -6.51
C PRO A 376 -7.54 0.79 -5.44
N ASN A 377 -6.68 1.75 -5.75
CA ASN A 377 -5.58 2.07 -4.83
C ASN A 377 -5.11 3.52 -5.01
N MET A 378 -4.58 4.09 -3.94
CA MET A 378 -3.95 5.39 -3.98
C MET A 378 -2.44 5.24 -4.06
N ARG A 379 -1.83 5.98 -4.98
CA ARG A 379 -0.39 6.14 -5.07
C ARG A 379 0.04 7.46 -4.44
N PRO A 380 0.87 7.43 -3.39
CA PRO A 380 1.34 8.66 -2.77
C PRO A 380 2.31 9.42 -3.68
N PRO A 381 2.41 10.75 -3.51
CA PRO A 381 3.46 11.54 -4.15
C PRO A 381 4.82 11.19 -3.53
N ARG A 382 5.91 11.53 -4.21
CA ARG A 382 7.24 11.45 -3.60
C ARG A 382 7.33 12.40 -2.42
N PHE A 383 7.90 11.94 -1.30
CA PHE A 383 8.03 12.76 -0.10
C PHE A 383 9.31 13.61 -0.10
N ILE A 384 10.39 13.10 -0.71
CA ILE A 384 11.68 13.79 -0.77
C ILE A 384 11.82 14.48 -2.12
N GLY A 385 12.26 15.74 -2.13
CA GLY A 385 12.44 16.49 -3.36
C GLY A 385 11.16 16.69 -4.19
N ASN A 386 9.98 16.69 -3.55
CA ASN A 386 8.69 16.91 -4.22
C ASN A 386 8.63 18.33 -4.78
N THR A 387 8.44 18.46 -6.09
CA THR A 387 8.37 19.72 -6.82
C THR A 387 6.96 20.08 -7.29
N GLY A 388 5.94 19.40 -6.75
CA GLY A 388 4.54 19.59 -7.10
C GLY A 388 3.84 18.29 -7.51
N GLU A 389 4.50 17.16 -7.37
CA GLU A 389 3.91 15.85 -7.62
C GLU A 389 2.73 15.60 -6.68
N GLN A 390 1.67 15.04 -7.22
CA GLN A 390 0.40 14.77 -6.55
C GLN A 390 0.22 13.28 -6.31
N GLY A 391 -0.55 12.95 -5.29
CA GLY A 391 -1.10 11.61 -5.14
C GLY A 391 -2.04 11.27 -6.30
N GLU A 392 -2.14 9.99 -6.64
CA GLU A 392 -3.01 9.52 -7.70
C GLU A 392 -3.90 8.39 -7.20
N PHE A 393 -5.20 8.53 -7.38
CA PHE A 393 -6.10 7.40 -7.28
C PHE A 393 -6.05 6.62 -8.59
N VAL A 394 -5.63 5.35 -8.51
CA VAL A 394 -5.46 4.44 -9.64
C VAL A 394 -6.57 3.40 -9.62
N LEU A 395 -7.34 3.32 -10.70
CA LEU A 395 -8.48 2.43 -10.84
C LEU A 395 -8.21 1.31 -11.85
N PRO A 396 -7.93 0.07 -11.43
CA PRO A 396 -7.90 -1.08 -12.30
C PRO A 396 -9.33 -1.51 -12.63
N LEU A 397 -9.57 -1.87 -13.89
CA LEU A 397 -10.90 -2.33 -14.35
C LEU A 397 -10.97 -3.86 -14.49
N ASN A 398 -9.82 -4.48 -14.69
CA ASN A 398 -9.71 -5.90 -14.98
C ASN A 398 -8.42 -6.47 -14.40
N ILE A 399 -8.43 -7.75 -14.10
CA ILE A 399 -7.21 -8.55 -13.95
C ILE A 399 -6.89 -9.09 -15.34
N PRO A 400 -5.79 -8.65 -15.97
CA PRO A 400 -5.46 -9.06 -17.32
C PRO A 400 -5.15 -10.56 -17.39
N ALA A 401 -5.58 -11.22 -18.44
CA ALA A 401 -5.17 -12.58 -18.70
C ALA A 401 -3.66 -12.62 -19.03
N PRO A 402 -2.93 -13.65 -18.57
CA PRO A 402 -1.53 -13.82 -18.94
C PRO A 402 -1.38 -13.93 -20.46
N PRO A 403 -0.36 -13.29 -21.09
CA PRO A 403 -0.14 -13.37 -22.53
C PRO A 403 0.02 -14.82 -22.99
N GLY A 404 -0.76 -15.20 -24.01
CA GLY A 404 -0.74 -16.56 -24.57
C GLY A 404 -1.54 -17.60 -23.78
N SER A 405 -2.17 -17.22 -22.68
CA SER A 405 -3.03 -18.10 -21.90
C SER A 405 -4.44 -18.19 -22.52
N LYS A 406 -5.15 -19.31 -22.25
CA LYS A 406 -6.57 -19.47 -22.58
C LYS A 406 -7.51 -18.88 -21.50
N GLN A 407 -6.95 -18.34 -20.43
CA GLN A 407 -7.72 -17.72 -19.37
C GLN A 407 -8.36 -16.42 -19.89
N ALA A 408 -9.58 -16.16 -19.48
CA ALA A 408 -10.25 -14.90 -19.79
C ALA A 408 -9.76 -13.78 -18.83
N THR A 409 -9.71 -12.55 -19.34
CA THR A 409 -9.57 -11.37 -18.50
C THR A 409 -10.72 -11.32 -17.49
N GLN A 410 -10.41 -11.20 -16.21
CA GLN A 410 -11.40 -11.13 -15.14
C GLN A 410 -11.80 -9.69 -14.89
N LYS A 411 -13.11 -9.41 -14.87
CA LYS A 411 -13.63 -8.08 -14.55
C LYS A 411 -13.64 -7.86 -13.04
N LEU A 412 -13.33 -6.64 -12.63
CA LEU A 412 -13.45 -6.17 -11.25
C LEU A 412 -14.79 -5.43 -11.08
N ASP A 413 -15.90 -6.16 -11.14
CA ASP A 413 -17.25 -5.61 -11.11
C ASP A 413 -17.67 -5.08 -9.73
N ASP A 414 -16.88 -5.31 -8.68
CA ASP A 414 -17.08 -4.73 -7.35
C ASP A 414 -16.85 -3.22 -7.31
N PHE A 415 -16.18 -2.64 -8.31
CA PHE A 415 -15.76 -1.25 -8.31
C PHE A 415 -16.34 -0.41 -9.43
N THR A 416 -17.09 -1.01 -10.35
CA THR A 416 -17.49 -0.38 -11.61
C THR A 416 -18.99 -0.11 -11.72
N TYR A 417 -19.67 0.17 -10.59
CA TYR A 417 -21.05 0.61 -10.57
C TYR A 417 -21.24 1.85 -9.68
N SER A 418 -22.33 2.60 -9.92
CA SER A 418 -22.51 3.95 -9.36
C SER A 418 -22.45 3.97 -7.83
N ALA A 419 -23.12 3.04 -7.15
CA ALA A 419 -23.19 3.02 -5.67
C ALA A 419 -21.82 2.78 -5.02
N SER A 420 -20.94 1.94 -5.62
CA SER A 420 -19.61 1.65 -5.09
C SER A 420 -18.66 2.86 -5.13
N SER A 421 -18.86 3.75 -6.11
CA SER A 421 -18.00 4.92 -6.29
C SER A 421 -17.99 5.85 -5.07
N TRP A 422 -19.06 5.89 -4.26
CA TRP A 422 -19.12 6.71 -3.05
C TRP A 422 -18.07 6.30 -2.02
N THR A 423 -18.09 5.03 -1.64
CA THR A 423 -17.17 4.53 -0.62
C THR A 423 -15.73 4.44 -1.13
N ILE A 424 -15.53 4.08 -2.40
CA ILE A 424 -14.19 3.97 -3.00
C ILE A 424 -13.53 5.34 -3.10
N ILE A 425 -14.24 6.38 -3.56
CA ILE A 425 -13.70 7.74 -3.59
C ILE A 425 -13.41 8.26 -2.20
N ALA A 426 -14.31 8.00 -1.23
CA ALA A 426 -14.09 8.41 0.15
C ALA A 426 -12.84 7.75 0.76
N HIS A 427 -12.52 6.51 0.38
CA HIS A 427 -11.37 5.75 0.84
C HIS A 427 -10.07 6.14 0.11
N GLU A 428 -10.06 6.01 -1.22
CA GLU A 428 -8.84 6.12 -2.02
C GLU A 428 -8.48 7.58 -2.36
N ALA A 429 -9.51 8.44 -2.53
CA ALA A 429 -9.30 9.83 -2.87
C ALA A 429 -9.51 10.74 -1.65
N ARG A 430 -10.71 11.37 -1.51
CA ARG A 430 -11.01 12.38 -0.49
C ARG A 430 -12.30 12.06 0.26
N PRO A 431 -12.28 12.14 1.59
CA PRO A 431 -11.22 12.59 2.49
C PRO A 431 -10.16 11.53 2.85
N GLY A 432 -10.09 10.39 2.13
CA GLY A 432 -9.23 9.25 2.41
C GLY A 432 -7.74 9.44 2.08
N HIS A 433 -7.16 8.44 1.44
CA HIS A 433 -5.70 8.34 1.27
C HIS A 433 -5.08 9.51 0.50
N GLU A 434 -5.65 9.94 -0.63
CA GLU A 434 -5.06 11.05 -1.39
C GLU A 434 -5.00 12.31 -0.53
N LEU A 435 -6.08 12.64 0.18
CA LEU A 435 -6.10 13.78 1.08
C LEU A 435 -5.10 13.61 2.23
N GLN A 436 -4.99 12.40 2.83
CA GLN A 436 -4.04 12.13 3.91
C GLN A 436 -2.60 12.46 3.48
N PHE A 437 -2.17 11.95 2.33
CA PHE A 437 -0.81 12.17 1.85
C PHE A 437 -0.59 13.61 1.34
N ALA A 438 -1.57 14.20 0.66
CA ALA A 438 -1.51 15.59 0.25
C ALA A 438 -1.41 16.55 1.45
N ALA A 439 -2.18 16.30 2.51
CA ALA A 439 -2.13 17.08 3.75
C ALA A 439 -0.77 16.98 4.44
N MET A 440 -0.14 15.80 4.47
CA MET A 440 1.21 15.63 5.02
C MET A 440 2.24 16.45 4.25
N MET A 441 2.14 16.47 2.92
CA MET A 441 3.03 17.28 2.07
C MET A 441 2.84 18.78 2.28
N GLU A 442 1.59 19.25 2.29
CA GLU A 442 1.29 20.69 2.45
C GLU A 442 1.59 21.21 3.85
N ARG A 443 1.48 20.37 4.86
CA ARG A 443 1.77 20.72 6.26
C ARG A 443 3.25 20.56 6.62
N GLY A 444 4.05 19.97 5.74
CA GLY A 444 5.48 19.77 5.94
C GLY A 444 5.77 18.78 7.06
N VAL A 445 5.08 17.64 7.09
CA VAL A 445 5.36 16.54 8.04
C VAL A 445 6.79 16.03 7.82
N SER A 446 7.49 15.70 8.90
CA SER A 446 8.87 15.20 8.84
C SER A 446 8.98 13.86 8.11
N ILE A 447 10.11 13.60 7.46
CA ILE A 447 10.39 12.32 6.78
C ILE A 447 10.29 11.12 7.73
N PRO A 448 10.80 11.16 8.98
CA PRO A 448 10.57 10.08 9.93
C PRO A 448 9.08 9.74 10.09
N ARG A 449 8.20 10.71 10.22
CA ARG A 449 6.74 10.49 10.39
C ARG A 449 6.01 10.13 9.10
N ALA A 450 6.46 10.64 7.96
CA ALA A 450 5.81 10.38 6.67
C ALA A 450 6.25 9.07 6.00
N VAL A 451 7.50 8.60 6.27
CA VAL A 451 8.10 7.44 5.61
C VAL A 451 8.42 6.32 6.60
N PHE A 452 9.16 6.62 7.68
CA PHE A 452 9.67 5.60 8.59
C PHE A 452 8.68 5.16 9.66
N ALA A 453 7.72 6.01 10.05
CA ALA A 453 6.60 5.65 10.92
C ALA A 453 5.48 4.91 10.20
N PHE A 454 5.63 4.67 8.88
CA PHE A 454 4.59 4.04 8.08
C PHE A 454 4.10 2.74 8.72
N ASN A 455 2.80 2.65 8.92
CA ASN A 455 2.11 1.43 9.31
C ASN A 455 0.72 1.38 8.67
N SER A 456 0.31 0.17 8.32
CA SER A 456 -0.96 -0.05 7.64
C SER A 456 -2.16 0.33 8.52
N THR A 457 -2.04 0.18 9.84
CA THR A 457 -3.10 0.54 10.79
C THR A 457 -3.45 2.03 10.75
N ASN A 458 -2.46 2.93 10.64
CA ASN A 458 -2.73 4.36 10.49
C ASN A 458 -3.36 4.65 9.12
N VAL A 459 -2.76 4.15 8.05
CA VAL A 459 -3.19 4.46 6.67
C VAL A 459 -4.60 3.91 6.40
N GLU A 460 -4.79 2.62 6.58
CA GLU A 460 -6.07 1.95 6.29
C GLU A 460 -7.16 2.28 7.32
N GLY A 461 -6.74 2.51 8.56
CA GLY A 461 -7.63 3.03 9.60
C GLY A 461 -8.19 4.40 9.23
N TRP A 462 -7.36 5.30 8.69
CA TRP A 462 -7.80 6.59 8.16
C TRP A 462 -8.74 6.41 6.95
N GLY A 463 -8.42 5.52 6.00
CA GLY A 463 -9.28 5.25 4.85
C GLY A 463 -10.71 4.83 5.26
N LEU A 464 -10.84 3.88 6.20
CA LEU A 464 -12.16 3.48 6.71
C LEU A 464 -12.83 4.59 7.53
N TYR A 465 -12.06 5.34 8.28
CA TYR A 465 -12.57 6.48 9.03
C TYR A 465 -13.11 7.58 8.10
N ALA A 466 -12.43 7.83 6.99
CA ALA A 466 -12.86 8.73 5.92
C ALA A 466 -14.20 8.30 5.31
N GLU A 467 -14.37 6.99 5.05
CA GLU A 467 -15.66 6.43 4.66
C GLU A 467 -16.75 6.73 5.73
N ALA A 468 -16.43 6.53 7.01
CA ALA A 468 -17.39 6.69 8.10
C ALA A 468 -17.86 8.13 8.31
N ILE A 469 -16.98 9.12 8.22
CA ILE A 469 -17.33 10.53 8.38
C ILE A 469 -18.09 11.10 7.19
N THR A 470 -18.00 10.48 6.01
CA THR A 470 -18.77 10.85 4.81
C THR A 470 -20.10 10.09 4.69
N LEU A 471 -20.20 8.90 5.30
CA LEU A 471 -21.36 8.01 5.21
C LEU A 471 -22.71 8.71 5.44
N PRO A 472 -22.92 9.56 6.47
CA PRO A 472 -24.22 10.20 6.72
C PRO A 472 -24.73 11.09 5.58
N TYR A 473 -23.87 11.49 4.68
CA TYR A 473 -24.14 12.41 3.58
C TYR A 473 -24.22 11.71 2.21
N MET A 474 -23.99 10.41 2.17
CA MET A 474 -24.16 9.59 0.96
C MET A 474 -25.64 9.28 0.73
N PRO A 475 -26.08 9.06 -0.52
CA PRO A 475 -27.42 8.51 -0.79
C PRO A 475 -27.54 7.09 -0.21
N PRO A 476 -28.76 6.59 -0.01
CA PRO A 476 -28.97 5.27 0.60
C PRO A 476 -28.20 4.12 -0.05
N ASP A 477 -28.09 4.10 -1.38
CA ASP A 477 -27.29 3.10 -2.10
C ASP A 477 -25.81 3.19 -1.73
N GLY A 478 -25.27 4.41 -1.69
CA GLY A 478 -23.89 4.67 -1.26
C GLY A 478 -23.64 4.24 0.19
N GLN A 479 -24.59 4.56 1.10
CA GLN A 479 -24.52 4.11 2.50
C GLN A 479 -24.54 2.59 2.60
N PHE A 480 -25.40 1.94 1.83
CA PHE A 480 -25.57 0.49 1.83
C PHE A 480 -24.32 -0.24 1.33
N ILE A 481 -23.73 0.23 0.23
CA ILE A 481 -22.50 -0.34 -0.30
C ILE A 481 -21.27 0.01 0.59
N SER A 482 -21.26 1.16 1.24
CA SER A 482 -20.23 1.45 2.26
C SER A 482 -20.29 0.46 3.44
N LEU A 483 -21.50 0.03 3.86
CA LEU A 483 -21.62 -1.03 4.85
C LEU A 483 -21.14 -2.39 4.33
N GLN A 484 -21.39 -2.74 3.05
CA GLN A 484 -20.82 -3.96 2.45
C GLN A 484 -19.29 -3.94 2.48
N PHE A 485 -18.67 -2.82 2.10
CA PHE A 485 -17.23 -2.71 2.17
C PHE A 485 -16.70 -2.75 3.61
N ARG A 486 -17.44 -2.19 4.57
CA ARG A 486 -17.10 -2.33 6.00
C ARG A 486 -17.24 -3.77 6.49
N LEU A 487 -18.25 -4.52 6.01
CA LEU A 487 -18.43 -5.95 6.26
C LEU A 487 -17.23 -6.74 5.77
N MET A 488 -16.73 -6.45 4.56
CA MET A 488 -15.50 -7.04 4.03
C MET A 488 -14.29 -6.79 4.95
N ARG A 489 -14.13 -5.56 5.47
CA ARG A 489 -13.00 -5.22 6.37
C ARG A 489 -13.11 -5.89 7.74
N ALA A 490 -14.32 -6.14 8.23
CA ALA A 490 -14.53 -6.99 9.41
C ALA A 490 -14.15 -8.45 9.09
N ALA A 491 -14.57 -8.98 7.93
CA ALA A 491 -14.18 -10.32 7.48
C ALA A 491 -12.65 -10.48 7.37
N ARG A 492 -11.93 -9.51 6.81
CA ARG A 492 -10.46 -9.50 6.76
C ARG A 492 -9.81 -9.74 8.13
N ALA A 493 -10.38 -9.12 9.17
CA ALA A 493 -9.77 -9.11 10.51
C ALA A 493 -9.92 -10.44 11.27
N PHE A 494 -10.81 -11.34 10.84
CA PHE A 494 -10.86 -12.70 11.37
C PHE A 494 -10.40 -13.76 10.35
N LEU A 495 -10.67 -13.60 9.06
CA LEU A 495 -10.27 -14.60 8.06
C LEU A 495 -8.76 -14.72 7.90
N ASP A 496 -8.02 -13.60 7.92
CA ASP A 496 -6.55 -13.61 7.81
C ASP A 496 -5.91 -14.43 8.96
N PRO A 497 -6.13 -14.11 10.26
CA PRO A 497 -5.54 -14.89 11.34
C PRO A 497 -6.09 -16.31 11.46
N GLU A 498 -7.35 -16.54 11.11
CA GLU A 498 -7.94 -17.89 11.17
C GLU A 498 -7.41 -18.79 10.07
N LEU A 499 -7.12 -18.28 8.87
CA LEU A 499 -6.39 -19.00 7.82
C LEU A 499 -4.97 -19.33 8.26
N GLN A 500 -4.24 -18.36 8.80
CA GLN A 500 -2.85 -18.55 9.25
C GLN A 500 -2.75 -19.51 10.45
N SER A 501 -3.77 -19.56 11.31
CA SER A 501 -3.83 -20.55 12.41
C SER A 501 -4.46 -21.90 12.03
N GLY A 502 -4.95 -22.05 10.79
CA GLY A 502 -5.59 -23.27 10.30
C GLY A 502 -6.98 -23.53 10.87
N LYS A 503 -7.63 -22.54 11.49
CA LYS A 503 -9.02 -22.62 11.99
C LYS A 503 -10.03 -22.61 10.84
N VAL A 504 -9.69 -22.00 9.71
CA VAL A 504 -10.52 -21.85 8.50
C VAL A 504 -9.72 -22.30 7.29
N THR A 505 -10.36 -22.97 6.32
CA THR A 505 -9.77 -23.32 5.02
C THR A 505 -9.95 -22.21 4.00
N LYS A 506 -9.22 -22.24 2.87
CA LYS A 506 -9.40 -21.31 1.75
C LYS A 506 -10.85 -21.32 1.22
N GLU A 507 -11.43 -22.51 1.11
CA GLU A 507 -12.81 -22.70 0.61
C GLU A 507 -13.84 -22.06 1.56
N GLN A 508 -13.66 -22.20 2.87
CA GLN A 508 -14.50 -21.58 3.88
C GLN A 508 -14.37 -20.05 3.83
N ALA A 509 -13.16 -19.54 3.70
CA ALA A 509 -12.92 -18.09 3.55
C ALA A 509 -13.56 -17.55 2.27
N LEU A 510 -13.39 -18.24 1.13
CA LEU A 510 -14.06 -17.88 -0.13
C LEU A 510 -15.58 -17.88 0.02
N LYS A 511 -16.16 -18.85 0.75
CA LYS A 511 -17.59 -18.91 0.99
C LYS A 511 -18.09 -17.67 1.75
N VAL A 512 -17.43 -17.26 2.83
CA VAL A 512 -17.77 -16.04 3.58
C VAL A 512 -17.71 -14.80 2.67
N LEU A 513 -16.65 -14.67 1.88
CA LEU A 513 -16.45 -13.53 1.00
C LEU A 513 -17.47 -13.45 -0.14
N LYS A 514 -17.86 -14.59 -0.71
CA LYS A 514 -18.79 -14.66 -1.84
C LYS A 514 -20.26 -14.69 -1.42
N ASP A 515 -20.59 -15.44 -0.37
CA ASP A 515 -21.98 -15.64 0.02
C ASP A 515 -22.48 -14.56 0.98
N ASP A 516 -21.66 -14.16 1.96
CA ASP A 516 -22.06 -13.19 2.98
C ASP A 516 -21.63 -11.75 2.65
N VAL A 517 -20.42 -11.55 2.14
CA VAL A 517 -19.95 -10.21 1.72
C VAL A 517 -20.41 -9.86 0.30
N VAL A 518 -20.70 -10.87 -0.53
CA VAL A 518 -21.18 -10.73 -1.92
C VAL A 518 -20.10 -10.10 -2.83
N LEU A 519 -18.85 -10.55 -2.68
CA LEU A 519 -17.76 -10.18 -3.59
C LEU A 519 -17.83 -11.00 -4.89
N SER A 520 -17.28 -10.45 -5.97
CA SER A 520 -17.00 -11.21 -7.18
C SER A 520 -15.98 -12.32 -6.93
N ASP A 521 -15.95 -13.33 -7.81
CA ASP A 521 -14.92 -14.38 -7.75
C ASP A 521 -13.51 -13.80 -7.81
N ALA A 522 -13.29 -12.81 -8.67
CA ALA A 522 -12.01 -12.14 -8.82
C ALA A 522 -11.54 -11.50 -7.51
N MET A 523 -12.43 -10.74 -6.85
CA MET A 523 -12.11 -10.05 -5.61
C MET A 523 -11.96 -11.02 -4.44
N ALA A 524 -12.85 -12.02 -4.31
CA ALA A 524 -12.78 -13.01 -3.25
C ALA A 524 -11.46 -13.83 -3.30
N ASN A 525 -11.06 -14.27 -4.50
CA ASN A 525 -9.77 -14.96 -4.68
C ASN A 525 -8.60 -14.06 -4.34
N GLN A 526 -8.61 -12.80 -4.76
CA GLN A 526 -7.56 -11.84 -4.42
C GLN A 526 -7.44 -11.62 -2.90
N GLU A 527 -8.56 -11.57 -2.19
CA GLU A 527 -8.57 -11.45 -0.73
C GLU A 527 -7.92 -12.69 -0.08
N VAL A 528 -8.27 -13.90 -0.52
CA VAL A 528 -7.63 -15.13 -0.01
C VAL A 528 -6.13 -15.17 -0.33
N GLU A 529 -5.72 -14.78 -1.54
CA GLU A 529 -4.29 -14.64 -1.88
C GLU A 529 -3.56 -13.66 -0.96
N ARG A 530 -4.20 -12.53 -0.61
CA ARG A 530 -3.65 -11.56 0.34
C ARG A 530 -3.36 -12.19 1.69
N TYR A 531 -4.33 -12.95 2.25
CA TYR A 531 -4.20 -13.57 3.57
C TYR A 531 -3.20 -14.72 3.61
N THR A 532 -2.95 -15.36 2.46
CA THR A 532 -2.15 -16.58 2.40
C THR A 532 -0.68 -16.34 2.02
N PHE A 533 -0.40 -15.48 1.02
CA PHE A 533 0.98 -15.30 0.56
C PHE A 533 1.37 -13.89 0.12
N LEU A 534 0.42 -13.03 -0.28
CA LEU A 534 0.79 -11.69 -0.74
C LEU A 534 1.15 -10.76 0.42
N ALA A 535 0.35 -10.75 1.49
CA ALA A 535 0.54 -9.88 2.64
C ALA A 535 -0.19 -10.41 3.89
N PRO A 536 0.16 -11.60 4.41
CA PRO A 536 -0.45 -12.13 5.63
C PRO A 536 -0.37 -11.13 6.78
N GLY A 537 -1.44 -11.02 7.55
CA GLY A 537 -1.56 -10.07 8.66
C GLY A 537 -1.99 -8.65 8.26
N GLN A 538 -1.67 -8.19 7.03
CA GLN A 538 -1.94 -6.80 6.63
C GLN A 538 -3.44 -6.48 6.60
N ALA A 539 -4.27 -7.43 6.20
CA ALA A 539 -5.70 -7.21 6.07
C ALA A 539 -6.40 -6.91 7.41
N THR A 540 -5.83 -7.31 8.54
CA THR A 540 -6.33 -7.04 9.89
C THR A 540 -6.25 -5.57 10.28
N SER A 541 -5.29 -4.84 9.72
CA SER A 541 -4.97 -3.46 10.06
C SER A 541 -6.09 -2.47 9.76
N TYR A 542 -6.91 -2.75 8.75
CA TYR A 542 -8.09 -1.96 8.39
C TYR A 542 -9.07 -1.80 9.56
N PHE A 543 -9.59 -2.94 10.02
CA PHE A 543 -10.55 -3.00 11.11
C PHE A 543 -9.95 -2.50 12.42
N TYR A 544 -8.70 -2.90 12.71
CA TYR A 544 -8.01 -2.48 13.92
C TYR A 544 -7.81 -0.95 13.96
N GLY A 545 -7.24 -0.38 12.91
CA GLY A 545 -6.97 1.05 12.80
C GLY A 545 -8.23 1.91 12.85
N PHE A 546 -9.28 1.49 12.16
CA PHE A 546 -10.58 2.15 12.21
C PHE A 546 -11.12 2.25 13.64
N ASN A 547 -11.14 1.14 14.36
CA ASN A 547 -11.62 1.12 15.74
C ASN A 547 -10.76 1.98 16.68
N ARG A 548 -9.43 2.03 16.45
CA ARG A 548 -8.53 2.91 17.21
C ARG A 548 -8.85 4.39 16.99
N LEU A 549 -9.11 4.80 15.76
CA LEU A 549 -9.46 6.19 15.43
C LEU A 549 -10.85 6.58 15.94
N ILE A 550 -11.85 5.70 15.84
CA ILE A 550 -13.19 5.96 16.40
C ILE A 550 -13.09 6.19 17.90
N ARG A 551 -12.42 5.31 18.64
CA ARG A 551 -12.22 5.46 20.09
C ARG A 551 -11.47 6.74 20.45
N LEU A 552 -10.42 7.07 19.70
CA LEU A 552 -9.68 8.31 19.90
C LEU A 552 -10.57 9.54 19.73
N ARG A 553 -11.41 9.56 18.69
CA ARG A 553 -12.39 10.62 18.49
C ARG A 553 -13.37 10.72 19.67
N GLU A 554 -13.93 9.60 20.12
CA GLU A 554 -14.85 9.56 21.28
C GLU A 554 -14.19 10.09 22.55
N GLU A 555 -12.92 9.75 22.83
CA GLU A 555 -12.14 10.28 23.95
C GLU A 555 -12.00 11.81 23.86
N VAL A 556 -11.71 12.35 22.67
CA VAL A 556 -11.56 13.79 22.44
C VAL A 556 -12.91 14.50 22.55
N GLU A 557 -13.98 13.97 21.94
CA GLU A 557 -15.34 14.52 22.05
C GLU A 557 -15.80 14.61 23.50
N LYS A 558 -15.53 13.56 24.29
CA LYS A 558 -15.82 13.54 25.71
C LYS A 558 -15.01 14.59 26.49
N ALA A 559 -13.73 14.74 26.17
CA ALA A 559 -12.85 15.69 26.86
C ALA A 559 -13.16 17.16 26.54
N GLN A 560 -13.50 17.47 25.29
CA GLN A 560 -13.76 18.84 24.84
C GLN A 560 -15.25 19.24 24.91
N GLY A 561 -16.17 18.27 24.94
CA GLY A 561 -17.62 18.51 25.00
C GLY A 561 -18.08 19.44 23.88
N LYS A 562 -18.78 20.52 24.23
CA LYS A 562 -19.31 21.50 23.25
C LYS A 562 -18.23 22.28 22.47
N LYS A 563 -16.96 22.20 22.88
CA LYS A 563 -15.84 22.88 22.19
C LYS A 563 -15.24 21.99 21.10
N PHE A 564 -15.66 20.75 20.97
CA PHE A 564 -15.14 19.87 19.95
C PHE A 564 -15.41 20.41 18.53
N ASP A 565 -14.34 20.55 17.76
CA ASP A 565 -14.40 20.93 16.35
C ASP A 565 -13.80 19.79 15.51
N GLN A 566 -14.66 19.09 14.78
CA GLN A 566 -14.25 17.92 13.99
C GLN A 566 -13.19 18.24 12.94
N GLN A 567 -13.27 19.41 12.30
CA GLN A 567 -12.30 19.81 11.27
C GLN A 567 -10.92 20.00 11.89
N LYS A 568 -10.85 20.72 13.01
CA LYS A 568 -9.58 20.90 13.73
C LYS A 568 -8.98 19.57 14.21
N PHE A 569 -9.84 18.66 14.70
CA PHE A 569 -9.41 17.34 15.14
C PHE A 569 -8.80 16.54 13.96
N HIS A 570 -9.52 16.46 12.83
CA HIS A 570 -9.02 15.74 11.65
C HIS A 570 -7.75 16.36 11.08
N ASP A 571 -7.71 17.68 11.01
CA ASP A 571 -6.54 18.43 10.57
C ASP A 571 -5.33 18.20 11.47
N PHE A 572 -5.54 18.11 12.79
CA PHE A 572 -4.48 17.80 13.74
C PHE A 572 -3.96 16.37 13.53
N VAL A 573 -4.86 15.38 13.44
CA VAL A 573 -4.50 13.97 13.18
C VAL A 573 -3.63 13.83 11.93
N LEU A 574 -4.05 14.44 10.83
CA LEU A 574 -3.29 14.40 9.56
C LEU A 574 -1.93 15.10 9.65
N GLY A 575 -1.84 16.13 10.47
CA GLY A 575 -0.59 16.85 10.73
C GLY A 575 0.45 16.04 11.51
N GLN A 576 0.04 14.95 12.17
CA GLN A 576 0.95 14.07 12.88
C GLN A 576 1.69 13.07 11.97
N GLY A 577 1.31 12.96 10.70
CA GLY A 577 1.85 11.96 9.78
C GLY A 577 1.33 10.56 10.08
N LEU A 578 2.15 9.56 9.81
CA LEU A 578 1.76 8.14 9.92
C LEU A 578 2.16 7.53 11.28
N LEU A 579 2.03 8.31 12.36
CA LEU A 579 2.35 7.79 13.70
C LEU A 579 1.54 6.52 14.02
N PRO A 580 2.15 5.49 14.62
CA PRO A 580 1.43 4.34 15.16
C PRO A 580 0.33 4.77 16.14
N PRO A 581 -0.75 3.97 16.30
CA PRO A 581 -1.93 4.37 17.06
C PRO A 581 -1.65 4.92 18.47
N GLU A 582 -0.73 4.32 19.22
CA GLU A 582 -0.40 4.80 20.56
C GLU A 582 0.33 6.14 20.56
N LEU A 583 1.28 6.34 19.64
CA LEU A 583 1.96 7.63 19.50
C LEU A 583 1.00 8.72 19.01
N LEU A 584 0.10 8.38 18.07
CA LEU A 584 -0.94 9.30 17.61
C LEU A 584 -1.88 9.69 18.76
N ARG A 585 -2.35 8.70 19.55
CA ARG A 585 -3.20 8.94 20.71
C ARG A 585 -2.52 9.86 21.71
N LYS A 586 -1.24 9.59 22.03
CA LYS A 586 -0.45 10.44 22.93
C LYS A 586 -0.40 11.88 22.43
N ALA A 587 -0.02 12.10 21.17
CA ALA A 587 0.06 13.44 20.56
C ALA A 587 -1.29 14.17 20.63
N VAL A 588 -2.40 13.47 20.31
CA VAL A 588 -3.75 14.07 20.37
C VAL A 588 -4.13 14.45 21.78
N LEU A 589 -3.91 13.61 22.78
CA LEU A 589 -4.32 13.91 24.16
C LEU A 589 -3.42 14.99 24.80
N GLU A 590 -2.13 14.98 24.55
CA GLU A 590 -1.19 15.95 25.13
C GLU A 590 -1.24 17.31 24.40
N ASP A 591 -1.25 17.32 23.05
CA ASP A 591 -1.10 18.54 22.28
C ASP A 591 -2.40 19.14 21.75
N PHE A 592 -3.42 18.32 21.44
CA PHE A 592 -4.70 18.82 20.94
C PHE A 592 -5.71 19.06 22.07
N VAL A 593 -5.79 18.16 23.06
CA VAL A 593 -6.70 18.29 24.20
C VAL A 593 -6.06 19.10 25.32
N GLY A 594 -4.77 18.84 25.64
CA GLY A 594 -4.07 19.41 26.78
C GLY A 594 -3.67 20.88 26.62
N ARG A 595 -3.47 21.39 25.38
CA ARG A 595 -3.21 22.82 25.18
C ARG A 595 -4.49 23.60 25.50
N LYS A 596 -4.44 24.48 26.51
CA LYS A 596 -5.47 25.52 26.67
C LYS A 596 -5.54 26.28 25.34
N GLN A 597 -6.69 26.24 24.68
CA GLN A 597 -6.95 27.11 23.54
C GLN A 597 -7.01 28.55 24.08
N ASP A 598 -5.89 29.28 23.94
CA ASP A 598 -5.85 30.72 24.17
C ASP A 598 -6.65 31.43 23.07
#